data_a327f68cd1b63535c6dcc7d2cdc31b65
#
_entry.id   a327f68cd1b63535c6dcc7d2cdc31b65
#
_cell.length_a   1.000
_cell.length_b   1.000
_cell.length_c   1.000
_cell.angle_alpha   90.00
_cell.angle_beta   90.00
_cell.angle_gamma   90.00
#
_symmetry.space_group_name_H-M   'P 1'
#
loop_
_entity.id
_entity.type
_entity.pdbx_description
1 polymer ?
#
loop_
_entity_poly.entity_id
_entity_poly.type
_entity_poly.pdbx_seq_one_letter_code
_entity_poly.pdbx_strand_id
1 'polypeptide(L)'
;MTLQPYIFQDEEDRIDSITYSVQAPELPFELHEARFIYGKSKNLSIYVDESGNTGGAVNSNSLWYIICLVFFENEDISEYEDELEYKFSMLGHPDHCFHTSPLIHGENCYANDSINVRRKIMRNFMSFLRQLPAKHIEICIEKKNLTEEKIYESLIKQFIDFIENNLQYFSRYSNITFYYDNGQNIVLKILEETVKDIIPEATIEYETPKHSRLLQIADLICSLKWLGIKSRTVGLSYKEEYFFMDDRHLKRDFLRIVEKKEFKQN
;
A
#
# COMPACT_ATOMS: atom_id res chain seq x y z
N MET A 1 35.96 8.24 56.22
CA MET A 1 35.32 8.83 55.03
C MET A 1 34.86 7.70 54.18
N THR A 2 33.59 7.36 54.28
CA THR A 2 32.97 6.19 53.67
C THR A 2 32.21 6.66 52.45
N LEU A 3 32.60 6.19 51.31
CA LEU A 3 31.85 6.42 50.04
C LEU A 3 30.72 5.39 49.93
N GLN A 4 29.48 5.87 49.85
CA GLN A 4 28.31 5.04 49.51
C GLN A 4 28.22 4.91 47.98
N PRO A 5 27.81 3.75 47.46
CA PRO A 5 27.55 3.59 46.03
C PRO A 5 26.18 4.15 45.67
N TYR A 6 26.12 4.90 44.60
CA TYR A 6 24.90 5.33 43.91
C TYR A 6 24.25 4.09 43.25
N ILE A 7 23.02 3.82 43.65
CA ILE A 7 22.15 2.84 43.00
C ILE A 7 21.43 3.59 41.87
N PHE A 8 21.71 3.21 40.63
CA PHE A 8 20.85 3.57 39.49
C PHE A 8 19.60 2.70 39.62
N GLN A 9 18.46 3.34 39.79
CA GLN A 9 17.16 2.72 39.59
C GLN A 9 16.86 2.87 38.08
N ASP A 10 16.84 1.73 37.39
CA ASP A 10 16.27 1.64 36.05
C ASP A 10 14.75 1.81 36.17
N GLU A 11 14.23 2.93 35.72
CA GLU A 11 12.81 3.09 35.43
C GLU A 11 12.55 2.32 34.11
N GLU A 12 12.00 1.12 34.26
CA GLU A 12 11.35 0.42 33.14
C GLU A 12 10.13 1.24 32.74
N ASP A 13 10.22 1.89 31.59
CA ASP A 13 9.08 2.49 30.91
C ASP A 13 8.03 1.40 30.63
N ARG A 14 7.00 1.36 31.47
CA ARG A 14 5.78 0.62 31.22
C ARG A 14 5.07 1.29 30.02
N ILE A 15 5.26 0.72 28.85
CA ILE A 15 4.36 0.96 27.74
C ILE A 15 3.04 0.28 28.12
N ASP A 16 2.08 1.08 28.58
CA ASP A 16 0.71 0.64 28.77
C ASP A 16 0.16 0.25 27.38
N SER A 17 0.09 -1.06 27.13
CA SER A 17 -0.60 -1.59 25.97
C SER A 17 -2.10 -1.31 26.14
N ILE A 18 -2.58 -0.28 25.46
CA ILE A 18 -4.02 -0.03 25.34
C ILE A 18 -4.58 -1.12 24.41
N THR A 19 -5.19 -2.11 25.01
CA THR A 19 -5.87 -3.19 24.28
C THR A 19 -7.27 -2.69 23.93
N TYR A 20 -7.50 -2.35 22.68
CA TYR A 20 -8.84 -2.08 22.16
C TYR A 20 -9.50 -3.44 21.85
N SER A 21 -10.50 -3.83 22.61
CA SER A 21 -11.35 -4.97 22.27
C SER A 21 -12.46 -4.45 21.36
N VAL A 22 -12.27 -4.50 20.04
CA VAL A 22 -13.37 -4.43 19.10
C VAL A 22 -14.01 -5.82 19.09
N GLN A 23 -15.28 -5.93 19.51
CA GLN A 23 -16.01 -7.18 19.31
C GLN A 23 -16.18 -7.40 17.81
N ALA A 24 -15.53 -8.43 17.28
CA ALA A 24 -15.73 -8.85 15.90
C ALA A 24 -17.21 -9.23 15.69
N PRO A 25 -17.83 -8.79 14.60
CA PRO A 25 -19.19 -9.24 14.26
C PRO A 25 -19.18 -10.75 14.02
N GLU A 26 -20.20 -11.47 14.53
CA GLU A 26 -20.39 -12.89 14.20
C GLU A 26 -20.54 -13.04 12.69
N LEU A 27 -19.67 -13.83 12.07
CA LEU A 27 -19.69 -14.09 10.63
C LEU A 27 -21.01 -14.77 10.23
N PRO A 28 -21.69 -14.32 9.18
CA PRO A 28 -22.87 -14.98 8.69
C PRO A 28 -22.57 -16.44 8.29
N PHE A 29 -23.39 -17.36 8.72
CA PHE A 29 -23.29 -18.82 8.47
C PHE A 29 -23.15 -19.17 6.97
N GLU A 30 -23.60 -18.29 6.08
CA GLU A 30 -23.61 -18.45 4.62
C GLU A 30 -22.20 -18.48 3.98
N LEU A 31 -21.16 -17.99 4.65
CA LEU A 31 -19.78 -17.99 4.13
C LEU A 31 -19.16 -19.40 4.04
N HIS A 32 -19.51 -20.30 4.96
CA HIS A 32 -19.02 -21.66 4.94
C HIS A 32 -19.63 -22.50 3.81
N GLU A 33 -20.89 -22.26 3.43
CA GLU A 33 -21.54 -23.01 2.36
C GLU A 33 -21.12 -22.55 0.95
N ALA A 34 -20.83 -21.25 0.75
CA ALA A 34 -20.45 -20.72 -0.54
C ALA A 34 -19.11 -21.30 -1.07
N ARG A 35 -18.19 -21.72 -0.17
CA ARG A 35 -16.91 -22.33 -0.54
C ARG A 35 -17.02 -23.73 -1.13
N PHE A 36 -18.04 -24.49 -0.77
CA PHE A 36 -18.27 -25.84 -1.31
C PHE A 36 -18.76 -25.85 -2.77
N ILE A 37 -19.29 -24.74 -3.27
CA ILE A 37 -19.89 -24.65 -4.60
C ILE A 37 -18.87 -24.34 -5.71
N TYR A 38 -17.74 -23.71 -5.37
CA TYR A 38 -16.72 -23.28 -6.34
C TYR A 38 -15.44 -24.13 -6.24
N GLY A 39 -15.51 -25.37 -6.73
CA GLY A 39 -14.43 -26.35 -6.70
C GLY A 39 -13.20 -26.02 -7.57
N LYS A 40 -12.54 -24.89 -7.37
CA LYS A 40 -11.17 -24.64 -7.87
C LYS A 40 -10.38 -23.90 -6.80
N SER A 41 -9.24 -24.48 -6.45
CA SER A 41 -8.19 -23.85 -5.64
C SER A 41 -7.66 -22.61 -6.39
N LYS A 42 -8.27 -21.46 -6.16
CA LYS A 42 -7.75 -20.17 -6.65
C LYS A 42 -7.04 -19.46 -5.50
N ASN A 43 -5.91 -18.87 -5.82
CA ASN A 43 -5.17 -18.03 -4.89
C ASN A 43 -5.40 -16.56 -5.21
N LEU A 44 -5.47 -15.75 -4.17
CA LEU A 44 -5.51 -14.29 -4.27
C LEU A 44 -4.33 -13.72 -3.48
N SER A 45 -3.47 -12.99 -4.15
CA SER A 45 -2.42 -12.20 -3.51
C SER A 45 -2.86 -10.74 -3.42
N ILE A 46 -2.68 -10.12 -2.26
CA ILE A 46 -3.05 -8.73 -1.98
C ILE A 46 -1.79 -8.03 -1.49
N TYR A 47 -1.28 -7.10 -2.29
CA TYR A 47 -0.10 -6.32 -1.95
C TYR A 47 -0.53 -5.00 -1.35
N VAL A 48 0.03 -4.68 -0.18
CA VAL A 48 -0.37 -3.54 0.62
C VAL A 48 0.77 -2.54 0.68
N ASP A 49 0.45 -1.27 0.46
CA ASP A 49 1.36 -0.15 0.65
C ASP A 49 0.61 1.06 1.17
N GLU A 50 1.30 1.99 1.81
CA GLU A 50 0.70 3.20 2.35
C GLU A 50 1.45 4.47 1.93
N SER A 51 0.74 5.59 1.98
CA SER A 51 1.29 6.92 1.74
C SER A 51 0.81 7.92 2.80
N GLY A 52 1.73 8.70 3.30
CA GLY A 52 1.53 9.60 4.43
C GLY A 52 2.05 9.01 5.73
N ASN A 53 1.86 9.72 6.82
CA ASN A 53 2.15 9.24 8.18
C ASN A 53 0.94 9.47 9.07
N THR A 54 0.84 8.71 10.17
CA THR A 54 -0.26 8.80 11.13
C THR A 54 -0.09 9.93 12.14
N GLY A 55 1.08 10.54 12.23
CA GLY A 55 1.31 11.70 13.11
C GLY A 55 0.23 12.73 12.92
N GLY A 56 -0.44 13.14 14.01
CA GLY A 56 -1.59 14.05 14.02
C GLY A 56 -1.31 15.31 13.18
N ALA A 57 -2.36 15.97 12.72
CA ALA A 57 -2.30 17.12 11.81
C ALA A 57 -1.31 18.24 12.21
N VAL A 58 -0.91 18.29 13.48
CA VAL A 58 0.04 19.26 14.04
C VAL A 58 1.48 18.94 13.66
N ASN A 59 1.82 17.67 13.42
CA ASN A 59 3.20 17.20 13.22
C ASN A 59 3.47 16.58 11.83
N SER A 60 2.47 16.50 10.96
CA SER A 60 2.65 15.86 9.66
C SER A 60 2.51 16.83 8.49
N ASN A 61 3.47 16.76 7.56
CA ASN A 61 3.42 17.49 6.29
C ASN A 61 2.33 16.96 5.33
N SER A 62 1.59 15.93 5.72
CA SER A 62 0.57 15.27 4.91
C SER A 62 -0.81 15.39 5.58
N LEU A 63 -1.76 16.04 4.90
CA LEU A 63 -3.16 16.14 5.34
C LEU A 63 -3.94 14.84 5.18
N TRP A 64 -3.40 13.88 4.43
CA TRP A 64 -4.07 12.64 4.07
C TRP A 64 -3.23 11.44 4.48
N TYR A 65 -3.91 10.33 4.77
CA TYR A 65 -3.33 9.02 4.92
C TYR A 65 -4.03 8.04 3.98
N ILE A 66 -3.27 7.27 3.23
CA ILE A 66 -3.80 6.36 2.22
C ILE A 66 -3.19 4.99 2.45
N ILE A 67 -4.03 3.95 2.45
CA ILE A 67 -3.61 2.55 2.32
C ILE A 67 -4.13 2.06 0.97
N CYS A 68 -3.26 1.47 0.19
CA CYS A 68 -3.58 0.88 -1.09
C CYS A 68 -3.52 -0.64 -1.01
N LEU A 69 -4.56 -1.32 -1.48
CA LEU A 69 -4.63 -2.77 -1.62
C LEU A 69 -4.63 -3.10 -3.11
N VAL A 70 -3.65 -3.87 -3.57
CA VAL A 70 -3.54 -4.32 -4.96
C VAL A 70 -3.81 -5.81 -5.02
N PHE A 71 -4.86 -6.19 -5.72
CA PHE A 71 -5.36 -7.56 -5.87
C PHE A 71 -4.77 -8.20 -7.10
N PHE A 72 -4.26 -9.42 -6.94
CA PHE A 72 -3.66 -10.19 -8.01
C PHE A 72 -4.07 -11.65 -7.92
N GLU A 73 -4.67 -12.19 -8.99
CA GLU A 73 -5.22 -13.56 -9.02
C GLU A 73 -4.16 -14.60 -9.46
N ASN A 74 -2.93 -14.48 -9.00
CA ASN A 74 -1.81 -15.43 -9.20
C ASN A 74 -1.66 -15.97 -10.65
N GLU A 75 -1.69 -15.08 -11.60
CA GLU A 75 -1.29 -15.37 -12.96
C GLU A 75 0.24 -15.31 -13.09
N ASP A 76 0.81 -16.07 -14.02
CA ASP A 76 2.23 -15.96 -14.32
C ASP A 76 2.53 -14.62 -15.00
N ILE A 77 3.41 -13.82 -14.39
CA ILE A 77 3.83 -12.50 -14.88
C ILE A 77 5.29 -12.45 -15.29
N SER A 78 5.98 -13.59 -15.28
CA SER A 78 7.44 -13.67 -15.51
C SER A 78 7.85 -13.03 -16.84
N GLU A 79 7.10 -13.22 -17.90
CA GLU A 79 7.38 -12.62 -19.22
C GLU A 79 7.32 -11.07 -19.15
N TYR A 80 6.37 -10.51 -18.41
CA TYR A 80 6.26 -9.04 -18.23
C TYR A 80 7.37 -8.50 -17.33
N GLU A 81 7.82 -9.27 -16.33
CA GLU A 81 8.95 -8.92 -15.47
C GLU A 81 10.26 -8.94 -16.24
N ASP A 82 10.49 -9.96 -17.06
CA ASP A 82 11.67 -10.06 -17.92
C ASP A 82 11.75 -8.88 -18.92
N GLU A 83 10.62 -8.53 -19.54
CA GLU A 83 10.52 -7.36 -20.43
C GLU A 83 10.84 -6.05 -19.68
N LEU A 84 10.33 -5.89 -18.47
CA LEU A 84 10.59 -4.71 -17.63
C LEU A 84 12.07 -4.63 -17.24
N GLU A 85 12.67 -5.74 -16.81
CA GLU A 85 14.07 -5.84 -16.42
C GLU A 85 15.00 -5.51 -17.59
N TYR A 86 14.70 -6.04 -18.77
CA TYR A 86 15.43 -5.66 -20.00
C TYR A 86 15.36 -4.15 -20.26
N LYS A 87 14.17 -3.53 -20.12
CA LYS A 87 14.02 -2.08 -20.31
C LYS A 87 14.77 -1.25 -19.27
N PHE A 88 14.85 -1.73 -18.03
CA PHE A 88 15.60 -1.06 -16.98
C PHE A 88 17.11 -1.20 -17.19
N SER A 89 17.58 -2.36 -17.56
CA SER A 89 19.00 -2.59 -17.87
C SER A 89 19.50 -1.68 -19.03
N MET A 90 18.66 -1.48 -20.05
CA MET A 90 18.95 -0.57 -21.17
C MET A 90 19.00 0.91 -20.75
N LEU A 91 18.48 1.27 -19.58
CA LEU A 91 18.58 2.60 -18.99
C LEU A 91 19.73 2.71 -17.96
N GLY A 92 20.53 1.64 -17.79
CA GLY A 92 21.62 1.59 -16.82
C GLY A 92 21.19 1.20 -15.40
N HIS A 93 20.02 0.62 -15.26
CA HIS A 93 19.44 0.20 -13.99
C HIS A 93 19.10 -1.32 -13.97
N PRO A 94 20.09 -2.23 -14.12
CA PRO A 94 19.85 -3.65 -13.97
C PRO A 94 19.46 -3.98 -12.51
N ASP A 95 18.65 -5.01 -12.31
CA ASP A 95 18.17 -5.46 -11.00
C ASP A 95 17.53 -4.32 -10.16
N HIS A 96 16.87 -3.40 -10.86
CA HIS A 96 16.41 -2.15 -10.27
C HIS A 96 15.19 -2.36 -9.37
N CYS A 97 15.30 -1.95 -8.09
CA CYS A 97 14.16 -1.81 -7.19
C CYS A 97 13.48 -0.45 -7.42
N PHE A 98 12.29 -0.47 -8.00
CA PHE A 98 11.55 0.74 -8.31
C PHE A 98 10.94 1.35 -7.03
N HIS A 99 11.11 2.66 -6.85
CA HIS A 99 10.46 3.45 -5.81
C HIS A 99 9.97 4.78 -6.39
N THR A 100 8.68 5.04 -6.23
CA THR A 100 8.00 6.16 -6.89
C THR A 100 8.48 7.51 -6.39
N SER A 101 8.50 7.73 -5.08
CA SER A 101 8.87 9.02 -4.50
C SER A 101 10.32 9.42 -4.79
N PRO A 102 11.34 8.57 -4.54
CA PRO A 102 12.72 8.86 -4.92
C PRO A 102 12.91 9.10 -6.43
N LEU A 103 12.20 8.36 -7.28
CA LEU A 103 12.25 8.55 -8.73
C LEU A 103 11.76 9.94 -9.14
N ILE A 104 10.63 10.38 -8.60
CA ILE A 104 10.07 11.71 -8.90
C ILE A 104 11.00 12.82 -8.41
N HIS A 105 11.50 12.69 -7.19
CA HIS A 105 12.31 13.73 -6.57
C HIS A 105 13.81 13.72 -6.98
N GLY A 106 14.28 12.68 -7.68
CA GLY A 106 15.68 12.50 -8.06
C GLY A 106 16.56 12.24 -6.85
N GLU A 107 16.18 11.26 -6.03
CA GLU A 107 16.84 10.93 -4.77
C GLU A 107 17.38 9.49 -4.81
N ASN A 108 18.22 9.12 -3.86
CA ASN A 108 18.79 7.79 -3.73
C ASN A 108 19.50 7.33 -5.02
N CYS A 109 19.16 6.17 -5.57
CA CYS A 109 19.72 5.60 -6.78
C CYS A 109 19.47 6.46 -8.05
N TYR A 110 18.51 7.39 -8.00
CA TYR A 110 18.15 8.29 -9.11
C TYR A 110 18.82 9.67 -9.04
N ALA A 111 19.67 9.94 -8.04
CA ALA A 111 20.25 11.26 -7.82
C ALA A 111 21.11 11.75 -9.00
N ASN A 112 21.74 10.83 -9.73
CA ASN A 112 22.56 11.12 -10.89
C ASN A 112 21.84 10.99 -12.23
N ASP A 113 20.57 10.57 -12.21
CA ASP A 113 19.79 10.39 -13.44
C ASP A 113 19.23 11.72 -13.95
N SER A 114 19.34 11.90 -15.25
CA SER A 114 18.61 13.00 -15.88
C SER A 114 17.12 12.81 -15.74
N ILE A 115 16.37 13.92 -15.76
CA ILE A 115 14.90 13.87 -15.74
C ILE A 115 14.32 13.00 -16.86
N ASN A 116 14.98 12.93 -18.01
CA ASN A 116 14.54 12.11 -19.14
C ASN A 116 14.68 10.61 -18.85
N VAL A 117 15.77 10.21 -18.19
CA VAL A 117 15.96 8.80 -17.76
C VAL A 117 14.90 8.44 -16.74
N ARG A 118 14.71 9.23 -15.70
CA ARG A 118 13.70 9.00 -14.65
C ARG A 118 12.28 8.91 -15.22
N ARG A 119 11.92 9.78 -16.16
CA ARG A 119 10.62 9.71 -16.87
C ARG A 119 10.49 8.47 -17.74
N LYS A 120 11.59 7.95 -18.32
CA LYS A 120 11.56 6.68 -19.07
C LYS A 120 11.34 5.49 -18.15
N ILE A 121 12.03 5.44 -16.99
CA ILE A 121 11.83 4.44 -15.95
C ILE A 121 10.35 4.42 -15.54
N MET A 122 9.78 5.57 -15.18
CA MET A 122 8.36 5.68 -14.83
C MET A 122 7.44 5.16 -15.94
N ARG A 123 7.67 5.55 -17.19
CA ARG A 123 6.83 5.09 -18.32
C ARG A 123 6.94 3.59 -18.56
N ASN A 124 8.11 2.99 -18.39
CA ASN A 124 8.29 1.55 -18.50
C ASN A 124 7.49 0.83 -17.41
N PHE A 125 7.53 1.33 -16.18
CA PHE A 125 6.79 0.76 -15.06
C PHE A 125 5.28 0.95 -15.21
N MET A 126 4.82 2.09 -15.73
CA MET A 126 3.41 2.30 -16.10
C MET A 126 2.95 1.39 -17.23
N SER A 127 3.85 1.04 -18.17
CA SER A 127 3.56 0.05 -19.22
C SER A 127 3.39 -1.35 -18.64
N PHE A 128 4.24 -1.72 -17.68
CA PHE A 128 4.12 -2.96 -16.93
C PHE A 128 2.78 -3.03 -16.18
N LEU A 129 2.43 -1.99 -15.39
CA LEU A 129 1.12 -1.91 -14.72
C LEU A 129 -0.07 -2.11 -15.70
N ARG A 130 -0.01 -1.56 -16.91
CA ARG A 130 -1.10 -1.72 -17.90
C ARG A 130 -1.31 -3.18 -18.29
N GLN A 131 -0.24 -3.95 -18.44
CA GLN A 131 -0.28 -5.34 -18.87
C GLN A 131 -0.79 -6.28 -17.76
N LEU A 132 -0.54 -5.93 -16.49
CA LEU A 132 -0.95 -6.76 -15.36
C LEU A 132 -2.48 -6.84 -15.21
N PRO A 133 -3.05 -8.00 -14.88
CA PRO A 133 -4.47 -8.16 -14.54
C PRO A 133 -4.78 -7.68 -13.10
N ALA A 134 -3.97 -6.81 -12.56
CA ALA A 134 -4.14 -6.27 -11.21
C ALA A 134 -5.35 -5.35 -11.10
N LYS A 135 -6.00 -5.36 -9.94
CA LYS A 135 -7.00 -4.40 -9.49
C LYS A 135 -6.56 -3.76 -8.20
N HIS A 136 -7.09 -2.60 -7.85
CA HIS A 136 -6.77 -1.97 -6.58
C HIS A 136 -7.96 -1.24 -5.97
N ILE A 137 -7.87 -1.04 -4.66
CA ILE A 137 -8.66 -0.06 -3.93
C ILE A 137 -7.74 0.82 -3.09
N GLU A 138 -8.21 1.99 -2.75
CA GLU A 138 -7.59 2.82 -1.72
C GLU A 138 -8.55 3.09 -0.57
N ILE A 139 -8.02 3.00 0.65
CA ILE A 139 -8.64 3.49 1.88
C ILE A 139 -7.95 4.81 2.19
N CYS A 140 -8.72 5.90 2.22
CA CYS A 140 -8.17 7.25 2.29
C CYS A 140 -8.83 8.07 3.41
N ILE A 141 -8.02 8.69 4.27
CA ILE A 141 -8.50 9.51 5.38
C ILE A 141 -7.89 10.90 5.33
N GLU A 142 -8.74 11.92 5.40
CA GLU A 142 -8.32 13.29 5.69
C GLU A 142 -8.07 13.43 7.19
N LYS A 143 -6.83 13.69 7.59
CA LYS A 143 -6.41 13.73 9.00
C LYS A 143 -6.74 15.04 9.72
N LYS A 144 -7.34 16.01 9.03
CA LYS A 144 -7.65 17.32 9.58
C LYS A 144 -8.46 17.21 10.87
N ASN A 145 -7.90 17.73 11.98
CA ASN A 145 -8.51 17.71 13.30
C ASN A 145 -8.77 16.31 13.90
N LEU A 146 -8.14 15.26 13.36
CA LEU A 146 -8.23 13.93 13.93
C LEU A 146 -7.02 13.64 14.83
N THR A 147 -7.27 12.89 15.90
CA THR A 147 -6.23 12.25 16.71
C THR A 147 -5.76 10.98 16.01
N GLU A 148 -4.58 10.46 16.37
CA GLU A 148 -4.08 9.18 15.83
C GLU A 148 -5.07 8.03 16.07
N GLU A 149 -5.70 7.99 17.24
CA GLU A 149 -6.73 7.04 17.61
C GLU A 149 -7.92 7.07 16.64
N LYS A 150 -8.46 8.26 16.36
CA LYS A 150 -9.57 8.44 15.40
C LYS A 150 -9.19 8.11 13.97
N ILE A 151 -7.93 8.34 13.59
CA ILE A 151 -7.41 7.91 12.29
C ILE A 151 -7.43 6.38 12.24
N TYR A 152 -6.90 5.71 13.27
CA TYR A 152 -6.87 4.27 13.39
C TYR A 152 -8.29 3.65 13.33
N GLU A 153 -9.22 4.12 14.16
CA GLU A 153 -10.61 3.67 14.17
C GLU A 153 -11.28 3.82 12.79
N SER A 154 -11.01 4.94 12.11
CA SER A 154 -11.58 5.20 10.79
C SER A 154 -10.98 4.30 9.71
N LEU A 155 -9.69 3.98 9.81
CA LEU A 155 -9.01 3.04 8.90
C LEU A 155 -9.58 1.62 9.08
N ILE A 156 -9.65 1.14 10.32
CA ILE A 156 -10.23 -0.18 10.63
C ILE A 156 -11.65 -0.27 10.07
N LYS A 157 -12.48 0.72 10.37
CA LYS A 157 -13.87 0.71 9.91
C LYS A 157 -13.96 0.62 8.39
N GLN A 158 -13.24 1.46 7.65
CA GLN A 158 -13.26 1.43 6.18
C GLN A 158 -12.72 0.11 5.62
N PHE A 159 -11.73 -0.48 6.28
CA PHE A 159 -11.15 -1.77 5.90
C PHE A 159 -12.17 -2.90 6.10
N ILE A 160 -12.82 -2.95 7.27
CA ILE A 160 -13.89 -3.89 7.57
C ILE A 160 -15.05 -3.72 6.58
N ASP A 161 -15.56 -2.51 6.43
CA ASP A 161 -16.66 -2.20 5.51
C ASP A 161 -16.32 -2.66 4.07
N PHE A 162 -15.08 -2.51 3.64
CA PHE A 162 -14.66 -2.97 2.33
C PHE A 162 -14.69 -4.50 2.23
N ILE A 163 -14.12 -5.22 3.19
CA ILE A 163 -14.08 -6.69 3.17
C ILE A 163 -15.50 -7.25 3.24
N GLU A 164 -16.33 -6.80 4.18
CA GLU A 164 -17.70 -7.27 4.38
C GLU A 164 -18.57 -7.05 3.13
N ASN A 165 -18.49 -5.88 2.52
CA ASN A 165 -19.21 -5.58 1.29
C ASN A 165 -18.75 -6.41 0.08
N ASN A 166 -17.59 -7.07 0.18
CA ASN A 166 -17.00 -7.86 -0.90
C ASN A 166 -16.77 -9.34 -0.53
N LEU A 167 -17.43 -9.86 0.51
CA LEU A 167 -17.26 -11.25 0.97
C LEU A 167 -17.48 -12.26 -0.15
N GLN A 168 -18.44 -12.01 -1.05
CA GLN A 168 -18.69 -12.88 -2.21
C GLN A 168 -17.48 -12.92 -3.17
N TYR A 169 -16.72 -11.83 -3.30
CA TYR A 169 -15.49 -11.83 -4.08
C TYR A 169 -14.40 -12.68 -3.39
N PHE A 170 -14.17 -12.45 -2.10
CA PHE A 170 -13.16 -13.17 -1.32
C PHE A 170 -13.47 -14.66 -1.20
N SER A 171 -14.75 -15.06 -1.08
CA SER A 171 -15.15 -16.46 -0.99
C SER A 171 -14.84 -17.32 -2.23
N ARG A 172 -14.45 -16.70 -3.35
CA ARG A 172 -14.03 -17.42 -4.57
C ARG A 172 -12.61 -18.00 -4.47
N TYR A 173 -11.85 -17.63 -3.45
CA TYR A 173 -10.44 -17.99 -3.29
C TYR A 173 -10.27 -18.91 -2.09
N SER A 174 -9.49 -19.98 -2.28
CA SER A 174 -9.16 -20.92 -1.21
C SER A 174 -8.03 -20.40 -0.32
N ASN A 175 -7.12 -19.63 -0.93
CA ASN A 175 -5.97 -19.04 -0.24
C ASN A 175 -5.95 -17.54 -0.54
N ILE A 176 -5.89 -16.73 0.50
CA ILE A 176 -5.76 -15.28 0.41
C ILE A 176 -4.53 -14.89 1.22
N THR A 177 -3.56 -14.26 0.56
CA THR A 177 -2.33 -13.81 1.22
C THR A 177 -2.17 -12.31 1.07
N PHE A 178 -2.00 -11.63 2.19
CA PHE A 178 -1.64 -10.22 2.24
C PHE A 178 -0.13 -10.11 2.36
N TYR A 179 0.49 -9.41 1.41
CA TYR A 179 1.92 -9.10 1.42
C TYR A 179 2.14 -7.66 1.83
N TYR A 180 2.98 -7.44 2.83
CA TYR A 180 3.29 -6.12 3.34
C TYR A 180 4.77 -6.02 3.72
N ASP A 181 5.37 -4.84 3.56
CA ASP A 181 6.81 -4.62 3.80
C ASP A 181 7.16 -4.16 5.24
N ASN A 182 6.16 -4.15 6.13
CA ASN A 182 6.28 -3.62 7.49
C ASN A 182 6.69 -2.13 7.58
N GLY A 183 6.26 -1.33 6.60
CA GLY A 183 6.55 0.10 6.56
C GLY A 183 6.05 0.84 7.81
N GLN A 184 4.79 0.65 8.20
CA GLN A 184 4.20 1.30 9.37
C GLN A 184 3.42 0.32 10.25
N ASN A 185 3.72 0.33 11.56
CA ASN A 185 3.07 -0.56 12.54
C ASN A 185 1.53 -0.48 12.53
N ILE A 186 0.96 0.67 12.20
CA ILE A 186 -0.49 0.84 12.13
C ILE A 186 -1.13 -0.04 11.07
N VAL A 187 -0.50 -0.17 9.89
CA VAL A 187 -1.01 -1.01 8.80
C VAL A 187 -0.95 -2.47 9.19
N LEU A 188 0.19 -2.92 9.73
CA LEU A 188 0.34 -4.29 10.21
C LEU A 188 -0.73 -4.63 11.25
N LYS A 189 -0.93 -3.74 12.24
CA LYS A 189 -1.93 -3.91 13.28
C LYS A 189 -3.36 -4.01 12.69
N ILE A 190 -3.71 -3.16 11.73
CA ILE A 190 -5.01 -3.23 11.04
C ILE A 190 -5.15 -4.59 10.35
N LEU A 191 -4.14 -5.05 9.60
CA LEU A 191 -4.18 -6.34 8.91
C LEU A 191 -4.34 -7.49 9.91
N GLU A 192 -3.57 -7.52 10.99
CA GLU A 192 -3.61 -8.59 11.99
C GLU A 192 -4.93 -8.64 12.76
N GLU A 193 -5.48 -7.48 13.14
CA GLU A 193 -6.71 -7.40 13.94
C GLU A 193 -7.98 -7.60 13.10
N THR A 194 -7.98 -7.21 11.81
CA THR A 194 -9.22 -7.25 11.01
C THR A 194 -9.27 -8.40 10.02
N VAL A 195 -8.15 -8.72 9.36
CA VAL A 195 -8.17 -9.75 8.29
C VAL A 195 -8.46 -11.12 8.87
N LYS A 196 -7.80 -11.51 9.96
CA LYS A 196 -7.97 -12.83 10.57
C LYS A 196 -9.35 -13.04 11.17
N ASP A 197 -9.98 -11.97 11.65
CA ASP A 197 -11.30 -12.04 12.23
C ASP A 197 -12.39 -12.22 11.16
N ILE A 198 -12.21 -11.61 9.98
CA ILE A 198 -13.21 -11.64 8.90
C ILE A 198 -12.92 -12.76 7.89
N ILE A 199 -11.64 -13.02 7.61
CA ILE A 199 -11.18 -14.06 6.68
C ILE A 199 -10.18 -14.96 7.42
N PRO A 200 -10.62 -15.90 8.26
CA PRO A 200 -9.76 -16.68 9.17
C PRO A 200 -8.63 -17.46 8.45
N GLU A 201 -8.85 -17.83 7.18
CA GLU A 201 -7.87 -18.57 6.37
C GLU A 201 -6.88 -17.66 5.66
N ALA A 202 -7.05 -16.33 5.73
CA ALA A 202 -6.08 -15.41 5.15
C ALA A 202 -4.76 -15.42 5.93
N THR A 203 -3.66 -15.34 5.18
CA THR A 203 -2.31 -15.21 5.74
C THR A 203 -1.78 -13.80 5.52
N ILE A 204 -0.92 -13.35 6.43
CA ILE A 204 -0.19 -12.10 6.30
C ILE A 204 1.28 -12.48 6.22
N GLU A 205 1.94 -12.10 5.15
CA GLU A 205 3.34 -12.42 4.89
C GLU A 205 4.16 -11.14 4.72
N TYR A 206 5.36 -11.17 5.28
CA TYR A 206 6.35 -10.13 5.06
C TYR A 206 7.00 -10.33 3.69
N GLU A 207 7.00 -9.27 2.88
CA GLU A 207 7.68 -9.25 1.59
C GLU A 207 8.46 -7.95 1.42
N THR A 208 9.59 -8.00 0.72
CA THR A 208 10.41 -6.81 0.49
C THR A 208 10.19 -6.26 -0.92
N PRO A 209 10.10 -4.93 -1.10
CA PRO A 209 9.98 -4.32 -2.43
C PRO A 209 11.11 -4.74 -3.38
N LYS A 210 12.30 -5.08 -2.84
CA LYS A 210 13.44 -5.53 -3.63
C LYS A 210 13.17 -6.82 -4.42
N HIS A 211 12.32 -7.71 -3.87
CA HIS A 211 12.04 -9.03 -4.43
C HIS A 211 10.65 -9.17 -5.03
N SER A 212 9.82 -8.13 -4.92
CA SER A 212 8.43 -8.16 -5.40
C SER A 212 8.10 -6.98 -6.30
N ARG A 213 7.92 -7.23 -7.59
CA ARG A 213 7.43 -6.22 -8.54
C ARG A 213 6.01 -5.78 -8.22
N LEU A 214 5.20 -6.67 -7.65
CA LEU A 214 3.82 -6.36 -7.30
C LEU A 214 3.74 -5.44 -6.07
N LEU A 215 4.67 -5.56 -5.12
CA LEU A 215 4.77 -4.62 -4.01
C LEU A 215 5.23 -3.23 -4.51
N GLN A 216 6.14 -3.18 -5.48
CA GLN A 216 6.51 -1.93 -6.15
C GLN A 216 5.33 -1.31 -6.94
N ILE A 217 4.41 -2.13 -7.46
CA ILE A 217 3.15 -1.65 -8.08
C ILE A 217 2.23 -1.04 -7.01
N ALA A 218 2.17 -1.61 -5.81
CA ALA A 218 1.40 -1.02 -4.71
C ALA A 218 1.95 0.37 -4.34
N ASP A 219 3.28 0.52 -4.18
CA ASP A 219 3.95 1.83 -4.00
C ASP A 219 3.60 2.82 -5.12
N LEU A 220 3.69 2.39 -6.39
CA LEU A 220 3.35 3.24 -7.52
C LEU A 220 1.90 3.74 -7.45
N ILE A 221 0.94 2.84 -7.25
CA ILE A 221 -0.48 3.18 -7.22
C ILE A 221 -0.76 4.10 -6.03
N CYS A 222 -0.27 3.76 -4.82
CA CYS A 222 -0.44 4.54 -3.62
C CYS A 222 0.11 5.96 -3.78
N SER A 223 1.34 6.08 -4.28
CA SER A 223 2.00 7.36 -4.54
C SER A 223 1.25 8.20 -5.59
N LEU A 224 0.79 7.59 -6.70
CA LEU A 224 0.04 8.32 -7.74
C LEU A 224 -1.33 8.78 -7.22
N LYS A 225 -2.04 7.96 -6.45
CA LYS A 225 -3.30 8.37 -5.80
C LYS A 225 -3.09 9.53 -4.84
N TRP A 226 -2.03 9.47 -4.02
CA TRP A 226 -1.61 10.59 -3.17
C TRP A 226 -1.37 11.86 -3.98
N LEU A 227 -0.59 11.80 -5.05
CA LEU A 227 -0.32 12.94 -5.92
C LEU A 227 -1.59 13.48 -6.57
N GLY A 228 -2.53 12.60 -6.93
CA GLY A 228 -3.82 12.99 -7.47
C GLY A 228 -4.69 13.76 -6.46
N ILE A 229 -4.65 13.41 -5.18
CA ILE A 229 -5.30 14.16 -4.12
C ILE A 229 -4.58 15.49 -3.89
N LYS A 230 -3.25 15.44 -3.76
CA LYS A 230 -2.41 16.61 -3.52
C LYS A 230 -2.59 17.67 -4.60
N SER A 231 -2.62 17.28 -5.89
CA SER A 231 -2.79 18.22 -7.00
C SER A 231 -4.12 18.99 -6.94
N ARG A 232 -5.17 18.37 -6.38
CA ARG A 232 -6.51 18.99 -6.24
C ARG A 232 -6.68 19.83 -4.98
N THR A 233 -5.85 19.61 -3.96
CA THR A 233 -6.00 20.24 -2.64
C THR A 233 -4.98 21.34 -2.39
N VAL A 234 -3.70 21.00 -2.36
CA VAL A 234 -2.61 21.93 -2.00
C VAL A 234 -1.67 22.24 -3.19
N GLY A 235 -1.84 21.56 -4.31
CA GLY A 235 -1.00 21.67 -5.49
C GLY A 235 0.25 20.78 -5.42
N LEU A 236 0.82 20.52 -6.59
CA LEU A 236 2.09 19.78 -6.70
C LEU A 236 3.26 20.67 -6.27
N SER A 237 4.30 20.06 -5.72
CA SER A 237 5.58 20.76 -5.49
C SER A 237 6.31 21.02 -6.82
N TYR A 238 7.28 21.95 -6.79
CA TYR A 238 8.09 22.25 -7.97
C TYR A 238 8.76 21.01 -8.60
N LYS A 239 9.29 20.10 -7.76
CA LYS A 239 9.92 18.85 -8.24
C LYS A 239 8.92 17.92 -8.93
N GLU A 240 7.70 17.81 -8.37
CA GLU A 240 6.61 17.00 -8.93
C GLU A 240 6.09 17.60 -10.24
N GLU A 241 5.84 18.92 -10.29
CA GLU A 241 5.48 19.61 -11.53
C GLU A 241 6.57 19.45 -12.58
N TYR A 242 7.83 19.64 -12.20
CA TYR A 242 8.94 19.44 -13.11
C TYR A 242 9.00 18.00 -13.63
N PHE A 243 8.69 16.99 -12.79
CA PHE A 243 8.67 15.59 -13.21
C PHE A 243 7.52 15.27 -14.16
N PHE A 244 6.30 15.68 -13.82
CA PHE A 244 5.09 15.38 -14.59
C PHE A 244 4.82 16.40 -15.72
N MET A 245 5.55 17.49 -15.77
CA MET A 245 5.38 18.67 -16.62
C MET A 245 4.22 19.57 -16.14
N ASP A 246 3.07 19.04 -15.83
CA ASP A 246 1.92 19.73 -15.22
C ASP A 246 0.88 18.72 -14.70
N ASP A 247 -0.15 19.23 -14.04
CA ASP A 247 -1.27 18.44 -13.52
C ASP A 247 -2.07 17.71 -14.61
N ARG A 248 -2.17 18.25 -15.82
CA ARG A 248 -2.89 17.61 -16.93
C ARG A 248 -2.17 16.36 -17.41
N HIS A 249 -0.83 16.40 -17.47
CA HIS A 249 -0.01 15.24 -17.81
C HIS A 249 -0.08 14.17 -16.72
N LEU A 250 0.03 14.56 -15.44
CA LEU A 250 -0.18 13.63 -14.33
C LEU A 250 -1.52 12.91 -14.47
N LYS A 251 -2.61 13.66 -14.67
CA LYS A 251 -3.96 13.09 -14.79
C LYS A 251 -4.13 12.21 -16.03
N ARG A 252 -3.69 12.69 -17.19
CA ARG A 252 -3.91 12.00 -18.47
C ARG A 252 -3.06 10.75 -18.63
N ASP A 253 -1.78 10.84 -18.27
CA ASP A 253 -0.78 9.83 -18.63
C ASP A 253 -0.56 8.81 -17.52
N PHE A 254 -0.95 9.13 -16.26
CA PHE A 254 -0.73 8.30 -15.09
C PHE A 254 -2.03 7.95 -14.36
N LEU A 255 -2.75 8.93 -13.81
CA LEU A 255 -3.92 8.66 -12.98
C LEU A 255 -5.02 7.92 -13.72
N ARG A 256 -5.29 8.24 -14.99
CA ARG A 256 -6.29 7.51 -15.80
C ARG A 256 -5.95 6.02 -16.01
N ILE A 257 -4.66 5.65 -15.94
CA ILE A 257 -4.26 4.25 -16.05
C ILE A 257 -4.58 3.55 -14.74
N VAL A 258 -4.26 4.17 -13.62
CA VAL A 258 -4.57 3.68 -12.28
C VAL A 258 -6.09 3.55 -12.12
N GLU A 259 -6.87 4.59 -12.44
CA GLU A 259 -8.35 4.60 -12.38
C GLU A 259 -8.99 3.43 -13.15
N LYS A 260 -8.39 2.99 -14.26
CA LYS A 260 -8.90 1.83 -15.03
C LYS A 260 -8.69 0.50 -14.32
N LYS A 261 -7.81 0.46 -13.34
CA LYS A 261 -7.49 -0.71 -12.52
C LYS A 261 -8.25 -0.72 -11.18
N GLU A 262 -9.10 0.27 -10.93
CA GLU A 262 -9.93 0.28 -9.73
C GLU A 262 -10.81 -0.98 -9.65
N PHE A 263 -10.85 -1.57 -8.46
CA PHE A 263 -11.74 -2.68 -8.16
C PHE A 263 -13.19 -2.19 -8.26
N LYS A 264 -13.99 -2.86 -9.08
CA LYS A 264 -15.41 -2.59 -9.23
C LYS A 264 -16.19 -3.80 -8.75
N GLN A 265 -17.13 -3.58 -7.86
CA GLN A 265 -18.14 -4.58 -7.54
C GLN A 265 -18.89 -4.92 -8.83
N ASN A 266 -18.95 -6.21 -9.16
CA ASN A 266 -19.79 -6.73 -10.23
C ASN A 266 -21.16 -7.11 -9.67
#